data_6aceaa5211c880b4bfc7e2afaae28be6
#
_entry.id   6aceaa5211c880b4bfc7e2afaae28be6
#
_cell.length_a   1.000
_cell.length_b   1.000
_cell.length_c   1.000
_cell.angle_alpha   90.00
_cell.angle_beta   90.00
_cell.angle_gamma   90.00
#
_symmetry.space_group_name_H-M   'P 1'
#
loop_
_entity.id
_entity.type
_entity.pdbx_description
1 polymer ?
#
loop_
_entity_poly.entity_id
_entity_poly.type
_entity_poly.pdbx_seq_one_letter_code
_entity_poly.pdbx_strand_id
1 'polypeptide(L)'
;MCSSDLAAVIHDPVTTTDELIPSGETSSYRSNPLRLAEFTLSRRVPEYVGHAKDIAAQEAERREGKLPEYLKAVLSAVGDAAALAGTTQFGSAVFANKPGDGSAREQAASCQKVLGGFANICYSYATKRYRSNCINWGILPFTIDEGTPFDYADGDCVFVPDVRRAVEEAREDIPAKVIRKDGSVEDLMLHIRGLTQDEREIILDGCLMNYYAARIAD
;
A
#
# COMPACT_ATOMS: atom_id res chain seq x y z
N MET A 1 -3.43 -2.03 -13.34
CA MET A 1 -2.74 -0.83 -12.82
C MET A 1 -3.12 -0.63 -11.36
N CYS A 2 -2.33 0.10 -10.60
CA CYS A 2 -2.59 0.39 -9.20
C CYS A 2 -2.43 1.90 -8.99
N SER A 3 -3.32 2.49 -8.21
CA SER A 3 -3.19 3.86 -7.73
C SER A 3 -3.28 3.83 -6.21
N SER A 4 -2.28 4.37 -5.55
CA SER A 4 -2.16 4.34 -4.09
C SER A 4 -2.11 5.76 -3.56
N ASP A 5 -3.12 6.12 -2.79
CA ASP A 5 -3.17 7.40 -2.10
C ASP A 5 -2.24 7.36 -0.89
N LEU A 6 -1.37 8.35 -0.76
CA LEU A 6 -0.49 8.49 0.40
C LEU A 6 -1.32 8.89 1.61
N ALA A 7 -1.72 7.92 2.41
CA ALA A 7 -2.51 8.13 3.61
C ALA A 7 -1.66 8.39 4.86
N ALA A 8 -0.36 8.16 4.79
CA ALA A 8 0.60 8.55 5.80
C ALA A 8 1.99 8.73 5.19
N VAL A 9 2.70 9.77 5.61
CA VAL A 9 4.09 10.07 5.23
C VAL A 9 4.90 10.30 6.50
N ILE A 10 5.90 9.44 6.76
CA ILE A 10 6.67 9.41 8.01
C ILE A 10 8.15 9.53 7.69
N HIS A 11 8.77 10.65 8.08
CA HIS A 11 10.18 10.94 7.81
C HIS A 11 11.13 10.60 8.97
N ASP A 12 10.65 9.94 10.02
CA ASP A 12 11.52 9.48 11.10
C ASP A 12 12.53 8.45 10.59
N PRO A 13 13.74 8.42 11.16
CA PRO A 13 14.79 7.50 10.70
C PRO A 13 14.36 6.04 10.72
N VAL A 14 13.53 5.64 11.69
CA VAL A 14 12.96 4.30 11.82
C VAL A 14 11.53 4.43 12.31
N THR A 15 10.61 3.66 11.72
CA THR A 15 9.22 3.52 12.20
C THR A 15 9.04 2.13 12.78
N THR A 16 8.72 2.07 14.07
CA THR A 16 8.57 0.80 14.78
C THR A 16 7.22 0.14 14.50
N THR A 17 7.13 -1.16 14.72
CA THR A 17 5.85 -1.87 14.63
C THR A 17 4.85 -1.41 15.69
N ASP A 18 5.31 -0.87 16.84
CA ASP A 18 4.42 -0.31 17.86
C ASP A 18 3.84 1.06 17.46
N GLU A 19 4.52 1.81 16.60
CA GLU A 19 3.97 3.01 15.95
C GLU A 19 2.99 2.64 14.84
N LEU A 20 3.28 1.59 14.07
CA LEU A 20 2.37 1.08 13.03
C LEU A 20 1.10 0.50 13.63
N ILE A 21 1.21 -0.26 14.72
CA ILE A 21 0.09 -0.82 15.48
C ILE A 21 0.46 -0.93 16.97
N PRO A 22 -0.12 -0.14 17.87
CA PRO A 22 0.25 -0.13 19.29
C PRO A 22 -0.21 -1.41 19.99
N SER A 23 0.68 -2.39 20.03
CA SER A 23 0.39 -3.76 20.45
C SER A 23 -0.06 -3.91 21.90
N GLY A 24 0.39 -3.02 22.79
CA GLY A 24 -0.01 -2.99 24.20
C GLY A 24 -1.48 -2.64 24.39
N GLU A 25 -1.95 -1.59 23.71
CA GLU A 25 -3.32 -1.09 23.82
C GLU A 25 -4.32 -1.96 23.07
N THR A 26 -3.87 -2.68 22.06
CA THR A 26 -4.73 -3.45 21.14
C THR A 26 -4.85 -4.92 21.50
N SER A 27 -4.23 -5.36 22.59
CA SER A 27 -4.21 -6.77 22.99
C SER A 27 -5.60 -7.41 23.11
N SER A 28 -6.59 -6.64 23.57
CA SER A 28 -7.98 -7.08 23.70
C SER A 28 -8.74 -7.26 22.38
N TYR A 29 -8.21 -6.71 21.28
CA TYR A 29 -8.87 -6.70 19.97
C TYR A 29 -8.25 -7.66 18.95
N ARG A 30 -7.28 -8.48 19.35
CA ARG A 30 -6.54 -9.39 18.43
C ARG A 30 -7.43 -10.36 17.67
N SER A 31 -8.56 -10.77 18.24
CA SER A 31 -9.53 -11.64 17.59
C SER A 31 -10.56 -10.91 16.72
N ASN A 32 -10.48 -9.58 16.65
CA ASN A 32 -11.36 -8.75 15.83
C ASN A 32 -10.51 -7.86 14.90
N PRO A 33 -10.19 -8.33 13.68
CA PRO A 33 -9.30 -7.61 12.76
C PRO A 33 -9.79 -6.20 12.41
N LEU A 34 -11.10 -6.02 12.24
CA LEU A 34 -11.69 -4.71 11.93
C LEU A 34 -11.46 -3.74 13.08
N ARG A 35 -11.72 -4.18 14.32
CA ARG A 35 -11.52 -3.33 15.49
C ARG A 35 -10.04 -3.06 15.77
N LEU A 36 -9.20 -4.07 15.54
CA LEU A 36 -7.75 -3.92 15.68
C LEU A 36 -7.21 -2.86 14.69
N ALA A 37 -7.66 -2.90 13.44
CA ALA A 37 -7.21 -1.99 12.39
C ALA A 37 -7.53 -0.51 12.69
N GLU A 38 -8.55 -0.20 13.51
CA GLU A 38 -8.86 1.17 13.95
C GLU A 38 -7.71 1.84 14.73
N PHE A 39 -6.74 1.07 15.18
CA PHE A 39 -5.57 1.59 15.91
C PHE A 39 -4.32 1.75 15.02
N THR A 40 -4.41 1.45 13.73
CA THR A 40 -3.29 1.58 12.81
C THR A 40 -2.80 3.02 12.79
N LEU A 41 -1.50 3.21 13.06
CA LEU A 41 -0.83 4.53 13.12
C LEU A 41 -1.46 5.54 14.11
N SER A 42 -2.35 5.10 15.00
CA SER A 42 -3.13 5.98 15.88
C SER A 42 -2.29 6.92 16.74
N ARG A 43 -1.06 6.51 17.11
CA ARG A 43 -0.13 7.33 17.88
C ARG A 43 0.72 8.27 17.02
N ARG A 44 0.83 7.99 15.71
CA ARG A 44 1.79 8.67 14.84
C ARG A 44 1.11 9.55 13.80
N VAL A 45 0.09 9.00 13.15
CA VAL A 45 -0.73 9.66 12.13
C VAL A 45 -2.19 9.33 12.41
N PRO A 46 -2.84 9.99 13.38
CA PRO A 46 -4.21 9.66 13.79
C PRO A 46 -5.24 9.71 12.65
N GLU A 47 -4.99 10.55 11.65
CA GLU A 47 -5.84 10.74 10.47
C GLU A 47 -5.79 9.56 9.49
N TYR A 48 -4.76 8.71 9.57
CA TYR A 48 -4.54 7.60 8.64
C TYR A 48 -5.76 6.71 8.46
N VAL A 49 -6.40 6.30 9.56
CA VAL A 49 -7.54 5.36 9.52
C VAL A 49 -8.72 5.97 8.79
N GLY A 50 -9.03 7.24 9.05
CA GLY A 50 -10.09 7.97 8.35
C GLY A 50 -9.79 8.04 6.86
N HIS A 51 -8.62 8.51 6.49
CA HIS A 51 -8.20 8.66 5.11
C HIS A 51 -8.21 7.31 4.35
N ALA A 52 -7.63 6.26 4.93
CA ALA A 52 -7.62 4.93 4.32
C ALA A 52 -9.04 4.37 4.08
N LYS A 53 -9.96 4.59 5.01
CA LYS A 53 -11.37 4.21 4.86
C LYS A 53 -12.09 4.99 3.77
N ASP A 54 -11.83 6.28 3.64
CA ASP A 54 -12.41 7.10 2.58
C ASP A 54 -11.98 6.62 1.19
N ILE A 55 -10.71 6.28 1.02
CA ILE A 55 -10.21 5.68 -0.24
C ILE A 55 -10.82 4.30 -0.48
N ALA A 56 -10.92 3.46 0.55
CA ALA A 56 -11.55 2.14 0.42
C ALA A 56 -13.04 2.24 0.04
N ALA A 57 -13.76 3.23 0.56
CA ALA A 57 -15.16 3.48 0.20
C ALA A 57 -15.29 3.92 -1.27
N GLN A 58 -14.44 4.81 -1.74
CA GLN A 58 -14.40 5.25 -3.13
C GLN A 58 -14.03 4.10 -4.09
N GLU A 59 -13.10 3.23 -3.70
CA GLU A 59 -12.79 2.02 -4.48
C GLU A 59 -13.98 1.05 -4.54
N ALA A 60 -14.75 0.92 -3.45
CA ALA A 60 -15.97 0.13 -3.47
C ALA A 60 -17.00 0.68 -4.46
N GLU A 61 -17.23 1.99 -4.47
CA GLU A 61 -18.11 2.65 -5.45
C GLU A 61 -17.62 2.44 -6.90
N ARG A 62 -16.30 2.55 -7.12
CA ARG A 62 -15.71 2.29 -8.44
C ARG A 62 -15.98 0.87 -8.91
N ARG A 63 -15.88 -0.13 -8.02
CA ARG A 63 -16.20 -1.54 -8.34
C ARG A 63 -17.67 -1.75 -8.68
N GLU A 64 -18.55 -0.90 -8.16
CA GLU A 64 -19.98 -0.89 -8.53
C GLU A 64 -20.26 -0.15 -9.86
N GLY A 65 -19.21 0.31 -10.55
CA GLY A 65 -19.33 1.01 -11.84
C GLY A 65 -19.55 2.52 -11.72
N LYS A 66 -19.47 3.09 -10.52
CA LYS A 66 -19.44 4.52 -10.29
C LYS A 66 -17.99 5.00 -10.33
N LEU A 67 -17.76 6.24 -10.75
CA LEU A 67 -16.44 6.84 -10.70
C LEU A 67 -16.49 8.12 -9.84
N PRO A 68 -16.12 8.04 -8.55
CA PRO A 68 -16.04 9.19 -7.67
C PRO A 68 -15.16 10.30 -8.25
N GLU A 69 -15.53 11.55 -7.98
CA GLU A 69 -14.85 12.72 -8.55
C GLU A 69 -13.36 12.77 -8.24
N TYR A 70 -12.97 12.38 -7.03
CA TYR A 70 -11.56 12.30 -6.66
C TYR A 70 -10.79 11.28 -7.53
N LEU A 71 -11.30 10.04 -7.66
CA LEU A 71 -10.66 9.01 -8.47
C LEU A 71 -10.65 9.40 -9.95
N LYS A 72 -11.70 10.07 -10.43
CA LYS A 72 -11.75 10.62 -11.79
C LYS A 72 -10.67 11.68 -12.00
N ALA A 73 -10.48 12.58 -11.05
CA ALA A 73 -9.46 13.61 -11.13
C ALA A 73 -8.05 13.01 -11.18
N VAL A 74 -7.75 12.04 -10.32
CA VAL A 74 -6.48 11.31 -10.30
C VAL A 74 -6.21 10.64 -11.64
N LEU A 75 -7.17 9.90 -12.18
CA LEU A 75 -7.01 9.20 -13.46
C LEU A 75 -6.88 10.17 -14.64
N SER A 76 -7.63 11.29 -14.61
CA SER A 76 -7.55 12.32 -15.67
C SER A 76 -6.19 13.01 -15.75
N ALA A 77 -5.45 13.04 -14.65
CA ALA A 77 -4.10 13.60 -14.63
C ALA A 77 -3.07 12.72 -15.38
N VAL A 78 -3.37 11.42 -15.53
CA VAL A 78 -2.44 10.46 -16.16
C VAL A 78 -2.96 9.86 -17.46
N GLY A 79 -4.20 10.11 -17.85
CA GLY A 79 -4.78 9.60 -19.10
C GLY A 79 -6.29 9.74 -19.21
N ASP A 80 -6.90 8.90 -20.02
CA ASP A 80 -8.36 8.83 -20.13
C ASP A 80 -8.95 8.13 -18.92
N ALA A 81 -9.60 8.89 -18.05
CA ALA A 81 -10.17 8.40 -16.80
C ALA A 81 -11.19 7.26 -17.00
N ALA A 82 -12.01 7.32 -18.06
CA ALA A 82 -13.02 6.28 -18.32
C ALA A 82 -12.36 4.96 -18.74
N ALA A 83 -11.35 5.02 -19.59
CA ALA A 83 -10.58 3.85 -20.01
C ALA A 83 -9.76 3.25 -18.84
N LEU A 84 -9.18 4.09 -18.01
CA LEU A 84 -8.35 3.66 -16.89
C LEU A 84 -9.17 3.10 -15.71
N ALA A 85 -10.38 3.60 -15.47
CA ALA A 85 -11.21 3.22 -14.33
C ALA A 85 -11.48 1.71 -14.24
N GLY A 86 -11.66 1.03 -15.37
CA GLY A 86 -11.92 -0.41 -15.41
C GLY A 86 -10.68 -1.28 -15.11
N THR A 87 -9.48 -0.73 -15.25
CA THR A 87 -8.22 -1.47 -15.15
C THR A 87 -7.33 -1.03 -13.98
N THR A 88 -7.74 0.00 -13.25
CA THR A 88 -7.00 0.55 -12.10
C THR A 88 -7.73 0.22 -10.80
N GLN A 89 -7.00 -0.28 -9.82
CA GLN A 89 -7.45 -0.45 -8.44
C GLN A 89 -6.88 0.66 -7.58
N PHE A 90 -7.66 1.12 -6.62
CA PHE A 90 -7.25 2.17 -5.68
C PHE A 90 -7.13 1.60 -4.26
N GLY A 91 -6.16 2.13 -3.51
CA GLY A 91 -5.97 1.79 -2.11
C GLY A 91 -5.06 2.81 -1.44
N SER A 92 -4.91 2.69 -0.14
CA SER A 92 -4.00 3.55 0.61
C SER A 92 -2.56 3.05 0.52
N ALA A 93 -1.60 3.98 0.62
CA ALA A 93 -0.19 3.70 0.79
C ALA A 93 0.36 4.40 2.02
N VAL A 94 1.41 3.82 2.58
CA VAL A 94 2.21 4.43 3.65
C VAL A 94 3.63 4.62 3.14
N PHE A 95 4.14 5.84 3.25
CA PHE A 95 5.57 6.10 3.14
C PHE A 95 6.19 6.17 4.54
N ALA A 96 7.31 5.50 4.72
CA ALA A 96 8.17 5.65 5.90
C ALA A 96 9.62 5.39 5.53
N ASN A 97 10.57 6.15 6.09
CA ASN A 97 11.98 5.98 5.73
C ASN A 97 12.46 4.54 5.94
N LYS A 98 12.16 3.95 7.10
CA LYS A 98 12.59 2.57 7.45
C LYS A 98 11.57 1.90 8.37
N PRO A 99 10.46 1.36 7.83
CA PRO A 99 9.38 0.79 8.64
C PRO A 99 9.68 -0.65 9.08
N GLY A 100 9.02 -1.05 10.20
CA GLY A 100 8.87 -2.44 10.60
C GLY A 100 9.90 -2.96 11.59
N ASP A 101 10.51 -2.08 12.40
CA ASP A 101 11.33 -2.49 13.53
C ASP A 101 10.43 -2.89 14.73
N GLY A 102 10.64 -4.09 15.25
CA GLY A 102 9.86 -4.60 16.38
C GLY A 102 9.30 -6.01 16.17
N SER A 103 8.33 -6.43 16.99
CA SER A 103 7.80 -7.81 17.00
C SER A 103 6.40 -7.95 16.41
N ALA A 104 5.56 -6.92 16.42
CA ALA A 104 4.17 -6.96 15.95
C ALA A 104 4.04 -6.79 14.41
N ARG A 105 4.95 -7.38 13.65
CA ARG A 105 5.11 -7.17 12.19
C ARG A 105 3.92 -7.63 11.38
N GLU A 106 3.37 -8.79 11.72
CA GLU A 106 2.20 -9.37 11.05
C GLU A 106 0.99 -8.45 11.24
N GLN A 107 0.70 -8.03 12.46
CA GLN A 107 -0.41 -7.13 12.75
C GLN A 107 -0.24 -5.76 12.09
N ALA A 108 0.99 -5.23 12.03
CA ALA A 108 1.30 -3.98 11.34
C ALA A 108 0.97 -4.04 9.84
N ALA A 109 1.16 -5.19 9.19
CA ALA A 109 0.80 -5.39 7.79
C ALA A 109 -0.70 -5.71 7.62
N SER A 110 -1.24 -6.66 8.39
CA SER A 110 -2.63 -7.08 8.26
C SER A 110 -3.63 -5.95 8.53
N CYS A 111 -3.35 -5.09 9.50
CA CYS A 111 -4.22 -3.95 9.80
C CYS A 111 -4.26 -2.93 8.66
N GLN A 112 -3.14 -2.65 8.00
CA GLN A 112 -3.13 -1.81 6.80
C GLN A 112 -3.98 -2.45 5.69
N LYS A 113 -3.85 -3.77 5.48
CA LYS A 113 -4.64 -4.48 4.46
C LYS A 113 -6.14 -4.44 4.75
N VAL A 114 -6.54 -4.62 6.01
CA VAL A 114 -7.95 -4.52 6.44
C VAL A 114 -8.55 -3.15 6.12
N LEU A 115 -7.76 -2.08 6.18
CA LEU A 115 -8.16 -0.72 5.83
C LEU A 115 -8.06 -0.41 4.33
N GLY A 116 -7.76 -1.39 3.48
CA GLY A 116 -7.63 -1.18 2.03
C GLY A 116 -6.22 -0.75 1.61
N GLY A 117 -5.20 -1.01 2.42
CA GLY A 117 -3.81 -0.73 2.08
C GLY A 117 -3.32 -1.57 0.90
N PHE A 118 -2.64 -0.91 -0.06
CA PHE A 118 -2.09 -1.53 -1.26
C PHE A 118 -0.58 -1.56 -1.29
N ALA A 119 0.07 -0.53 -0.76
CA ALA A 119 1.51 -0.38 -0.87
C ALA A 119 2.14 0.21 0.38
N ASN A 120 3.36 -0.19 0.63
CA ASN A 120 4.31 0.55 1.45
C ASN A 120 5.45 1.02 0.56
N ILE A 121 5.89 2.25 0.76
CA ILE A 121 7.02 2.86 0.06
C ILE A 121 8.05 3.26 1.12
N CYS A 122 9.31 2.89 0.93
CA CYS A 122 10.37 3.20 1.89
C CYS A 122 11.75 3.24 1.20
N TYR A 123 12.76 3.77 1.88
CA TYR A 123 14.14 3.60 1.41
C TYR A 123 14.63 2.17 1.67
N SER A 124 14.33 1.64 2.85
CA SER A 124 14.63 0.25 3.20
C SER A 124 13.69 -0.26 4.28
N TYR A 125 13.47 -1.57 4.33
CA TYR A 125 12.72 -2.19 5.42
C TYR A 125 13.61 -2.43 6.64
N ALA A 126 13.15 -2.06 7.83
CA ALA A 126 13.89 -2.31 9.06
C ALA A 126 14.16 -3.80 9.30
N THR A 127 13.22 -4.65 8.89
CA THR A 127 13.37 -6.10 8.96
C THR A 127 12.83 -6.79 7.70
N LYS A 128 13.52 -7.84 7.24
CA LYS A 128 13.02 -8.71 6.16
C LYS A 128 11.66 -9.32 6.50
N ARG A 129 11.41 -9.61 7.77
CA ARG A 129 10.14 -10.21 8.23
C ARG A 129 8.96 -9.28 8.05
N TYR A 130 9.10 -7.98 8.29
CA TYR A 130 8.00 -7.04 8.03
C TYR A 130 7.69 -6.95 6.54
N ARG A 131 8.73 -6.87 5.69
CA ARG A 131 8.57 -6.94 4.23
C ARG A 131 7.82 -8.20 3.80
N SER A 132 8.22 -9.38 4.31
CA SER A 132 7.54 -10.65 4.01
C SER A 132 6.08 -10.66 4.50
N ASN A 133 5.77 -10.05 5.65
CA ASN A 133 4.39 -9.91 6.09
C ASN A 133 3.57 -9.00 5.15
N CYS A 134 4.13 -7.91 4.65
CA CYS A 134 3.47 -7.10 3.62
C CYS A 134 3.15 -7.94 2.38
N ILE A 135 4.10 -8.71 1.86
CA ILE A 135 3.91 -9.62 0.72
C ILE A 135 2.80 -10.63 1.01
N ASN A 136 2.81 -11.29 2.18
CA ASN A 136 1.81 -12.28 2.58
C ASN A 136 0.38 -11.71 2.61
N TRP A 137 0.24 -10.41 2.86
CA TRP A 137 -1.03 -9.70 2.81
C TRP A 137 -1.31 -9.05 1.46
N GLY A 138 -0.47 -9.29 0.44
CA GLY A 138 -0.63 -8.70 -0.88
C GLY A 138 -0.44 -7.18 -0.90
N ILE A 139 0.34 -6.64 0.04
CA ILE A 139 0.77 -5.24 0.04
C ILE A 139 2.07 -5.16 -0.75
N LEU A 140 2.11 -4.28 -1.75
CA LEU A 140 3.27 -4.06 -2.60
C LEU A 140 4.41 -3.42 -1.79
N PRO A 141 5.57 -4.10 -1.68
CA PRO A 141 6.66 -3.66 -0.82
C PRO A 141 7.67 -2.81 -1.61
N PHE A 142 7.26 -1.63 -2.05
CA PHE A 142 8.11 -0.74 -2.83
C PHE A 142 9.28 -0.17 -2.02
N THR A 143 10.40 0.00 -2.70
CA THR A 143 11.53 0.81 -2.23
C THR A 143 11.85 1.89 -3.25
N ILE A 144 12.51 2.95 -2.79
CA ILE A 144 13.15 3.99 -3.61
C ILE A 144 14.62 4.06 -3.25
N ASP A 145 15.45 4.58 -4.16
CA ASP A 145 16.88 4.68 -3.93
C ASP A 145 17.21 5.69 -2.83
N GLU A 146 18.20 5.37 -2.01
CA GLU A 146 18.71 6.30 -1.00
C GLU A 146 19.18 7.61 -1.65
N GLY A 147 18.75 8.72 -1.08
CA GLY A 147 19.03 10.05 -1.63
C GLY A 147 18.00 10.57 -2.64
N THR A 148 17.04 9.76 -3.09
CA THR A 148 15.86 10.27 -3.81
C THR A 148 15.02 11.10 -2.86
N PRO A 149 14.78 12.39 -3.11
CA PRO A 149 13.86 13.17 -2.27
C PRO A 149 12.46 12.56 -2.29
N PHE A 150 11.83 12.44 -1.14
CA PHE A 150 10.42 12.08 -1.01
C PHE A 150 9.70 13.22 -0.26
N ASP A 151 9.41 14.28 -0.98
CA ASP A 151 8.76 15.50 -0.47
C ASP A 151 7.27 15.56 -0.81
N TYR A 152 6.69 14.38 -1.03
CA TYR A 152 5.26 14.20 -1.22
C TYR A 152 4.52 14.22 0.11
N ALA A 153 3.26 14.60 0.06
CA ALA A 153 2.44 14.78 1.25
C ALA A 153 1.30 13.76 1.31
N ASP A 154 0.72 13.65 2.48
CA ASP A 154 -0.57 12.97 2.68
C ASP A 154 -1.61 13.50 1.68
N GLY A 155 -2.28 12.59 0.97
CA GLY A 155 -3.25 12.89 -0.08
C GLY A 155 -2.68 13.13 -1.47
N ASP A 156 -1.34 13.09 -1.67
CA ASP A 156 -0.77 12.89 -3.00
C ASP A 156 -0.97 11.43 -3.43
N CYS A 157 -1.11 11.16 -4.70
CA CYS A 157 -1.43 9.83 -5.19
C CYS A 157 -0.31 9.25 -6.06
N VAL A 158 0.10 8.03 -5.78
CA VAL A 158 1.11 7.30 -6.55
C VAL A 158 0.44 6.35 -7.53
N PHE A 159 0.46 6.68 -8.80
CA PHE A 159 -0.06 5.85 -9.88
C PHE A 159 1.04 4.95 -10.44
N VAL A 160 0.79 3.64 -10.45
CA VAL A 160 1.76 2.64 -10.92
C VAL A 160 1.14 1.89 -12.11
N PRO A 161 1.47 2.28 -13.35
CA PRO A 161 0.98 1.59 -14.53
C PRO A 161 1.58 0.18 -14.60
N ASP A 162 0.78 -0.77 -15.11
CA ASP A 162 1.20 -2.15 -15.40
C ASP A 162 1.89 -2.90 -14.25
N VAL A 163 1.64 -2.51 -12.99
CA VAL A 163 2.28 -3.12 -11.82
C VAL A 163 2.09 -4.65 -11.77
N ARG A 164 0.90 -5.14 -12.14
CA ARG A 164 0.62 -6.58 -12.18
C ARG A 164 1.57 -7.29 -13.15
N ARG A 165 1.69 -6.77 -14.37
CA ARG A 165 2.60 -7.30 -15.38
C ARG A 165 4.07 -7.19 -14.95
N ALA A 166 4.43 -6.09 -14.29
CA ALA A 166 5.78 -5.93 -13.76
C ALA A 166 6.14 -7.04 -12.74
N VAL A 167 5.20 -7.39 -11.85
CA VAL A 167 5.38 -8.49 -10.89
C VAL A 167 5.43 -9.86 -11.61
N GLU A 168 4.54 -10.09 -12.60
CA GLU A 168 4.54 -11.32 -13.41
C GLU A 168 5.86 -11.54 -14.14
N GLU A 169 6.41 -10.49 -14.75
CA GLU A 169 7.66 -10.51 -15.51
C GLU A 169 8.92 -10.37 -14.63
N ALA A 170 8.77 -10.33 -13.31
CA ALA A 170 9.88 -10.12 -12.35
C ALA A 170 10.69 -8.83 -12.63
N ARG A 171 10.04 -7.77 -13.11
CA ARG A 171 10.69 -6.46 -13.25
C ARG A 171 10.92 -5.85 -11.88
N GLU A 172 12.14 -5.42 -11.64
CA GLU A 172 12.54 -4.82 -10.36
C GLU A 172 12.36 -3.30 -10.35
N ASP A 173 12.54 -2.65 -11.51
CA ASP A 173 12.36 -1.21 -11.68
C ASP A 173 10.96 -0.94 -12.23
N ILE A 174 10.21 -0.15 -11.51
CA ILE A 174 8.78 0.07 -11.75
C ILE A 174 8.51 1.57 -11.85
N PRO A 175 8.45 2.12 -13.08
CA PRO A 175 8.10 3.52 -13.26
C PRO A 175 6.72 3.83 -12.70
N ALA A 176 6.62 4.91 -11.96
CA ALA A 176 5.39 5.41 -11.37
C ALA A 176 5.25 6.92 -11.62
N LYS A 177 4.06 7.44 -11.39
CA LYS A 177 3.76 8.86 -11.41
C LYS A 177 3.15 9.28 -10.09
N VAL A 178 3.61 10.40 -9.56
CA VAL A 178 2.97 11.02 -8.40
C VAL A 178 2.08 12.15 -8.89
N ILE A 179 0.81 12.07 -8.54
CA ILE A 179 -0.19 13.11 -8.79
C ILE A 179 -0.33 13.89 -7.49
N ARG A 180 0.10 15.13 -7.48
CA ARG A 180 -0.03 16.00 -6.31
C ARG A 180 -1.45 16.55 -6.18
N LYS A 181 -1.80 17.03 -4.99
CA LYS A 181 -3.12 17.65 -4.71
C LYS A 181 -3.44 18.83 -5.63
N ASP A 182 -2.43 19.53 -6.13
CA ASP A 182 -2.59 20.64 -7.08
C ASP A 182 -2.81 20.18 -8.53
N GLY A 183 -2.79 18.87 -8.77
CA GLY A 183 -2.93 18.24 -10.08
C GLY A 183 -1.63 18.14 -10.87
N SER A 184 -0.51 18.61 -10.36
CA SER A 184 0.79 18.40 -11.00
C SER A 184 1.21 16.93 -10.95
N VAL A 185 1.96 16.48 -11.97
CA VAL A 185 2.38 15.10 -12.13
C VAL A 185 3.88 15.03 -12.23
N GLU A 186 4.49 14.19 -11.43
CA GLU A 186 5.94 13.96 -11.39
C GLU A 186 6.26 12.48 -11.61
N ASP A 187 7.40 12.20 -12.22
CA ASP A 187 7.87 10.82 -12.36
C ASP A 187 8.57 10.35 -11.08
N LEU A 188 8.30 9.12 -10.69
CA LEU A 188 8.95 8.46 -9.56
C LEU A 188 9.38 7.05 -9.98
N MET A 189 10.62 6.68 -9.68
CA MET A 189 11.08 5.31 -9.87
C MET A 189 10.93 4.52 -8.58
N LEU A 190 10.06 3.51 -8.62
CA LEU A 190 9.88 2.53 -7.55
C LEU A 190 10.64 1.25 -7.86
N HIS A 191 10.97 0.49 -6.83
CA HIS A 191 11.63 -0.81 -6.96
C HIS A 191 10.91 -1.87 -6.15
N ILE A 192 10.84 -3.10 -6.68
CA ILE A 192 10.50 -4.31 -5.93
C ILE A 192 11.60 -5.33 -6.19
N ARG A 193 12.66 -5.29 -5.42
CA ARG A 193 13.86 -6.11 -5.65
C ARG A 193 13.78 -7.45 -4.92
N GLY A 194 14.29 -8.51 -5.57
CA GLY A 194 14.53 -9.81 -4.95
C GLY A 194 13.27 -10.55 -4.52
N LEU A 195 12.15 -10.43 -5.26
CA LEU A 195 10.99 -11.31 -5.05
C LEU A 195 11.30 -12.72 -5.56
N THR A 196 11.03 -13.72 -4.74
CA THR A 196 10.99 -15.12 -5.20
C THR A 196 9.78 -15.36 -6.10
N GLN A 197 9.73 -16.48 -6.80
CA GLN A 197 8.56 -16.86 -7.59
C GLN A 197 7.31 -16.94 -6.73
N ASP A 198 7.40 -17.64 -5.60
CA ASP A 198 6.25 -17.78 -4.67
C ASP A 198 5.76 -16.42 -4.16
N GLU A 199 6.67 -15.51 -3.80
CA GLU A 199 6.30 -14.17 -3.35
C GLU A 199 5.56 -13.35 -4.45
N ARG A 200 5.98 -13.50 -5.71
CA ARG A 200 5.26 -12.88 -6.84
C ARG A 200 3.87 -13.46 -6.99
N GLU A 201 3.72 -14.78 -6.95
CA GLU A 201 2.44 -15.46 -7.04
C GLU A 201 1.51 -15.08 -5.89
N ILE A 202 2.01 -14.97 -4.65
CA ILE A 202 1.25 -14.49 -3.49
C ILE A 202 0.70 -13.07 -3.71
N ILE A 203 1.52 -12.17 -4.24
CA ILE A 203 1.09 -10.80 -4.58
C ILE A 203 0.00 -10.83 -5.65
N LEU A 204 0.18 -11.63 -6.70
CA LEU A 204 -0.75 -11.76 -7.82
C LEU A 204 -2.09 -12.37 -7.42
N ASP A 205 -2.07 -13.32 -6.49
CA ASP A 205 -3.25 -13.94 -5.89
C ASP A 205 -3.93 -13.04 -4.84
N GLY A 206 -3.27 -11.94 -4.47
CA GLY A 206 -3.76 -10.92 -3.55
C GLY A 206 -3.42 -11.15 -2.08
N CYS A 207 -3.12 -12.37 -1.65
CA CYS A 207 -2.58 -12.72 -0.34
C CYS A 207 -2.18 -14.19 -0.25
N LEU A 208 -1.43 -14.54 0.79
CA LEU A 208 -0.98 -15.91 1.06
C LEU A 208 -2.13 -16.92 1.20
N MET A 209 -3.26 -16.51 1.79
CA MET A 209 -4.42 -17.39 1.94
C MET A 209 -5.01 -17.78 0.59
N ASN A 210 -5.15 -16.84 -0.32
CA ASN A 210 -5.64 -17.10 -1.67
C ASN A 210 -4.68 -17.99 -2.47
N TYR A 211 -3.37 -17.73 -2.33
CA TYR A 211 -2.32 -18.55 -2.93
C TYR A 211 -2.43 -20.02 -2.56
N TYR A 212 -2.65 -20.34 -1.28
CA TYR A 212 -2.86 -21.72 -0.85
C TYR A 212 -4.25 -22.26 -1.22
N ALA A 213 -5.29 -21.45 -1.13
CA ALA A 213 -6.64 -21.90 -1.48
C ALA A 213 -6.74 -22.35 -2.95
N ALA A 214 -6.09 -21.64 -3.87
CA ALA A 214 -6.04 -22.02 -5.27
C ALA A 214 -5.32 -23.36 -5.52
N ARG A 215 -4.32 -23.70 -4.68
CA ARG A 215 -3.49 -24.93 -4.84
C ARG A 215 -3.99 -26.13 -4.06
N ILE A 216 -4.93 -25.96 -3.13
CA ILE A 216 -5.59 -27.07 -2.40
C ILE A 216 -6.82 -27.56 -3.17
N ALA A 217 -7.37 -26.74 -4.07
CA ALA A 217 -8.54 -27.07 -4.87
C ALA A 217 -8.24 -27.98 -6.10
N ASP A 218 -6.96 -28.19 -6.39
CA ASP A 218 -6.45 -29.15 -7.39
C ASP A 218 -6.03 -30.47 -6.71
#